data_5c116033b9ecc2ab79a2f96ffc24ce44
#
_entry.id   5c116033b9ecc2ab79a2f96ffc24ce44
#
_cell.length_a   1.000
_cell.length_b   1.000
_cell.length_c   1.000
_cell.angle_alpha   90.00
_cell.angle_beta   90.00
_cell.angle_gamma   90.00
#
_symmetry.space_group_name_H-M   'P 1'
#
loop_
_entity.id
_entity.type
_entity.pdbx_description
1 polymer ?
#
loop_
_entity_poly.entity_id
_entity_poly.type
_entity_poly.pdbx_seq_one_letter_code
_entity_poly.pdbx_strand_id
1 'polypeptide(L)'
;MTGSAPAWRAALRELPIVRGGRWAVGGSASLALHGLPVDPGDLDLLVDHAAAAELVCGLQGAVVSDESRGDRGDVRAVRRALAVVHGVEVEILQGVEAVGPAGDVVAATPDLGHVDLIIVSGRQIPVLPLPTMQVLLDATGHRERAAMIAKALGGRSSPAGPGIQA
;
A
#
# COMPACT_ATOMS: atom_id res chain seq x y z
N MET A 1 18.26 -16.06 18.39
CA MET A 1 18.70 -15.11 17.34
C MET A 1 17.52 -14.21 17.01
N THR A 2 17.48 -13.00 17.57
CA THR A 2 16.46 -12.01 17.21
C THR A 2 16.85 -11.42 15.86
N GLY A 3 16.23 -11.94 14.79
CA GLY A 3 16.39 -11.38 13.46
C GLY A 3 16.00 -9.89 13.48
N SER A 4 16.85 -9.02 12.94
CA SER A 4 16.53 -7.61 12.75
C SER A 4 15.21 -7.49 11.97
N ALA A 5 14.33 -6.61 12.43
CA ALA A 5 13.10 -6.36 11.68
C ALA A 5 13.44 -5.90 10.25
N PRO A 6 12.66 -6.32 9.22
CA PRO A 6 12.91 -5.88 7.84
C PRO A 6 12.98 -4.36 7.73
N ALA A 7 13.87 -3.85 6.86
CA ALA A 7 14.12 -2.41 6.71
C ALA A 7 12.83 -1.62 6.38
N TRP A 8 11.95 -2.19 5.55
CA TRP A 8 10.67 -1.55 5.20
C TRP A 8 9.75 -1.33 6.43
N ARG A 9 9.79 -2.22 7.45
CA ARG A 9 9.04 -2.01 8.70
C ARG A 9 9.64 -0.88 9.55
N ALA A 10 10.96 -0.73 9.53
CA ALA A 10 11.62 0.39 10.17
C ALA A 10 11.26 1.71 9.47
N ALA A 11 11.31 1.75 8.14
CA ALA A 11 10.89 2.90 7.34
C ALA A 11 9.43 3.29 7.63
N LEU A 12 8.52 2.31 7.65
CA LEU A 12 7.10 2.53 7.93
C LEU A 12 6.86 3.15 9.33
N ARG A 13 7.65 2.76 10.32
CA ARG A 13 7.56 3.30 11.69
C ARG A 13 8.01 4.76 11.78
N GLU A 14 8.96 5.16 10.94
CA GLU A 14 9.51 6.53 10.91
C GLU A 14 8.69 7.51 10.05
N LEU A 15 7.63 7.03 9.37
CA LEU A 15 6.77 7.94 8.63
C LEU A 15 6.16 9.00 9.54
N PRO A 16 6.03 10.25 9.06
CA PRO A 16 5.35 11.31 9.80
C PRO A 16 3.91 10.93 10.17
N ILE A 17 3.41 11.49 11.26
CA ILE A 17 2.00 11.35 11.63
C ILE A 17 1.18 12.29 10.73
N VAL A 18 0.34 11.73 9.89
CA VAL A 18 -0.62 12.47 9.07
C VAL A 18 -1.88 12.74 9.89
N ARG A 19 -2.31 14.00 9.95
CA ARG A 19 -3.45 14.45 10.76
C ARG A 19 -4.60 15.02 9.93
N GLY A 20 -4.29 15.66 8.81
CA GLY A 20 -5.23 16.42 8.01
C GLY A 20 -5.68 15.74 6.72
N GLY A 21 -5.12 14.57 6.38
CA GLY A 21 -5.39 13.88 5.13
C GLY A 21 -5.60 12.39 5.28
N ARG A 22 -5.98 11.75 4.16
CA ARG A 22 -6.15 10.30 4.07
C ARG A 22 -4.99 9.69 3.30
N TRP A 23 -4.50 8.56 3.79
CA TRP A 23 -3.46 7.81 3.15
C TRP A 23 -3.59 6.32 3.45
N ALA A 24 -2.96 5.48 2.66
CA ALA A 24 -2.85 4.06 2.92
C ALA A 24 -1.58 3.47 2.31
N VAL A 25 -1.05 2.44 2.94
CA VAL A 25 0.00 1.60 2.36
C VAL A 25 -0.63 0.73 1.27
N GLY A 26 -0.05 0.78 0.07
CA GLY A 26 -0.38 -0.06 -1.07
C GLY A 26 0.72 -1.06 -1.41
N GLY A 27 0.73 -1.51 -2.65
CA GLY A 27 1.79 -2.33 -3.22
C GLY A 27 2.10 -3.63 -2.45
N SER A 28 3.35 -4.05 -2.54
CA SER A 28 3.84 -5.28 -1.88
C SER A 28 3.80 -5.18 -0.36
N ALA A 29 4.00 -3.98 0.20
CA ALA A 29 3.96 -3.76 1.64
C ALA A 29 2.56 -3.97 2.23
N SER A 30 1.50 -3.58 1.51
CA SER A 30 0.12 -3.88 1.88
C SER A 30 -0.10 -5.39 2.01
N LEU A 31 0.35 -6.18 1.04
CA LEU A 31 0.22 -7.64 1.06
C LEU A 31 0.96 -8.27 2.24
N ALA A 32 2.19 -7.82 2.49
CA ALA A 32 3.00 -8.30 3.62
C ALA A 32 2.38 -7.96 4.98
N LEU A 33 1.76 -6.77 5.11
CA LEU A 33 1.05 -6.34 6.31
C LEU A 33 -0.20 -7.18 6.57
N HIS A 34 -0.86 -7.67 5.53
CA HIS A 34 -1.97 -8.63 5.63
C HIS A 34 -1.52 -10.07 5.89
N GLY A 35 -0.22 -10.31 6.00
CA GLY A 35 0.35 -11.62 6.32
C GLY A 35 0.58 -12.52 5.10
N LEU A 36 0.53 -11.99 3.87
CA LEU A 36 0.89 -12.75 2.68
C LEU A 36 2.43 -12.90 2.60
N PRO A 37 2.94 -14.00 2.03
CA PRO A 37 4.38 -14.28 1.94
C PRO A 37 5.03 -13.46 0.81
N VAL A 38 5.10 -12.15 1.02
CA VAL A 38 5.72 -11.18 0.11
C VAL A 38 6.78 -10.43 0.88
N ASP A 39 7.94 -10.21 0.26
CA ASP A 39 9.01 -9.37 0.82
C ASP A 39 9.05 -8.01 0.09
N PRO A 40 8.58 -6.93 0.72
CA PRO A 40 8.58 -5.61 0.13
C PRO A 40 9.99 -5.03 -0.01
N GLY A 41 10.33 -4.54 -1.19
CA GLY A 41 11.56 -3.77 -1.44
C GLY A 41 11.39 -2.26 -1.24
N ASP A 42 10.15 -1.79 -1.30
CA ASP A 42 9.74 -0.39 -1.27
C ASP A 42 8.44 -0.20 -0.48
N LEU A 43 8.05 1.05 -0.27
CA LEU A 43 6.77 1.44 0.33
C LEU A 43 6.01 2.34 -0.64
N ASP A 44 4.86 1.88 -1.11
CA ASP A 44 3.90 2.68 -1.88
C ASP A 44 2.87 3.29 -0.94
N LEU A 45 2.83 4.61 -0.83
CA LEU A 45 1.85 5.35 -0.03
C LEU A 45 0.88 6.06 -0.97
N LEU A 46 -0.36 5.58 -1.01
CA LEU A 46 -1.43 6.26 -1.72
C LEU A 46 -2.02 7.33 -0.81
N VAL A 47 -2.14 8.55 -1.33
CA VAL A 47 -2.44 9.72 -0.50
C VAL A 47 -3.44 10.66 -1.18
N ASP A 48 -4.22 11.38 -0.39
CA ASP A 48 -4.91 12.57 -0.86
C ASP A 48 -3.97 13.80 -0.85
N HIS A 49 -4.48 14.94 -1.29
CA HIS A 49 -3.68 16.16 -1.39
C HIS A 49 -3.13 16.64 -0.03
N ALA A 50 -3.93 16.56 1.02
CA ALA A 50 -3.52 17.02 2.35
C ALA A 50 -2.46 16.09 2.96
N ALA A 51 -2.65 14.78 2.87
CA ALA A 51 -1.67 13.80 3.33
C ALA A 51 -0.35 13.88 2.55
N ALA A 52 -0.38 14.12 1.23
CA ALA A 52 0.81 14.32 0.42
C ALA A 52 1.67 15.48 0.95
N ALA A 53 1.04 16.62 1.25
CA ALA A 53 1.74 17.77 1.77
C ALA A 53 2.38 17.50 3.15
N GLU A 54 1.64 16.86 4.06
CA GLU A 54 2.15 16.51 5.40
C GLU A 54 3.32 15.52 5.34
N LEU A 55 3.22 14.47 4.52
CA LEU A 55 4.27 13.46 4.38
C LEU A 55 5.54 14.05 3.75
N VAL A 56 5.40 14.80 2.66
CA VAL A 56 6.56 15.45 2.00
C VAL A 56 7.23 16.43 2.94
N CYS A 57 6.44 17.26 3.67
CA CYS A 57 6.98 18.19 4.67
C CYS A 57 7.70 17.45 5.81
N GLY A 58 7.11 16.39 6.35
CA GLY A 58 7.70 15.63 7.43
C GLY A 58 8.95 14.81 7.04
N LEU A 59 9.10 14.49 5.74
CA LEU A 59 10.24 13.76 5.18
C LEU A 59 11.26 14.64 4.45
N GLN A 60 11.23 15.96 4.63
CA GLN A 60 12.04 16.93 3.87
C GLN A 60 13.51 16.52 3.69
N GLY A 61 14.15 16.00 4.75
CA GLY A 61 15.55 15.57 4.71
C GLY A 61 15.81 14.26 3.95
N ALA A 62 14.74 13.53 3.62
CA ALA A 62 14.81 12.23 2.94
C ALA A 62 14.20 12.28 1.52
N VAL A 63 13.52 13.37 1.14
CA VAL A 63 12.92 13.52 -0.19
C VAL A 63 14.00 13.68 -1.25
N VAL A 64 13.99 12.79 -2.24
CA VAL A 64 14.94 12.76 -3.36
C VAL A 64 14.35 13.44 -4.60
N SER A 65 13.04 13.26 -4.84
CA SER A 65 12.30 13.91 -5.93
C SER A 65 10.87 14.21 -5.53
N ASP A 66 10.29 15.24 -6.14
CA ASP A 66 8.88 15.61 -6.01
C ASP A 66 8.39 16.15 -7.35
N GLU A 67 7.63 15.36 -8.06
CA GLU A 67 7.23 15.59 -9.44
C GLU A 67 5.72 15.78 -9.56
N SER A 68 5.29 16.75 -10.36
CA SER A 68 3.87 17.04 -10.62
C SER A 68 3.18 16.00 -11.51
N ARG A 69 3.92 15.02 -12.04
CA ARG A 69 3.43 13.83 -12.75
C ARG A 69 4.44 12.71 -12.58
N GLY A 70 3.94 11.54 -12.18
CA GLY A 70 4.73 10.32 -12.13
C GLY A 70 4.09 9.25 -13.00
N ASP A 71 4.85 8.66 -13.92
CA ASP A 71 4.47 7.48 -14.71
C ASP A 71 5.43 6.35 -14.37
N ARG A 72 4.90 5.23 -13.92
CA ARG A 72 5.66 4.04 -13.55
C ARG A 72 5.22 2.81 -14.37
N GLY A 73 4.73 3.04 -15.58
CA GLY A 73 4.28 1.98 -16.48
C GLY A 73 2.88 1.46 -16.15
N ASP A 74 2.70 0.79 -15.02
CA ASP A 74 1.40 0.27 -14.54
C ASP A 74 0.64 1.23 -13.62
N VAL A 75 1.27 2.33 -13.23
CA VAL A 75 0.69 3.35 -12.35
C VAL A 75 1.02 4.75 -12.85
N ARG A 76 0.00 5.60 -12.99
CA ARG A 76 0.14 7.05 -13.17
C ARG A 76 -0.28 7.76 -11.90
N ALA A 77 0.42 8.82 -11.53
CA ALA A 77 0.07 9.67 -10.41
C ALA A 77 0.04 11.14 -10.82
N VAL A 78 -0.91 11.89 -10.27
CA VAL A 78 -0.98 13.36 -10.46
C VAL A 78 0.24 14.02 -9.81
N ARG A 79 0.70 13.50 -8.67
CA ARG A 79 1.94 13.88 -8.02
C ARG A 79 2.62 12.63 -7.50
N ARG A 80 3.92 12.56 -7.71
CA ARG A 80 4.78 11.50 -7.18
C ARG A 80 5.95 12.15 -6.45
N ALA A 81 6.12 11.84 -5.17
CA ALA A 81 7.34 12.16 -4.44
C ALA A 81 8.06 10.88 -4.03
N LEU A 82 9.37 10.90 -4.09
CA LEU A 82 10.24 9.79 -3.69
C LEU A 82 11.08 10.24 -2.49
N ALA A 83 11.05 9.47 -1.43
CA ALA A 83 11.92 9.63 -0.27
C ALA A 83 12.72 8.34 -0.04
N VAL A 84 13.86 8.43 0.66
CA VAL A 84 14.62 7.27 1.11
C VAL A 84 14.68 7.28 2.63
N VAL A 85 14.07 6.29 3.27
CA VAL A 85 14.00 6.15 4.73
C VAL A 85 14.60 4.80 5.12
N HIS A 86 15.63 4.78 5.94
CA HIS A 86 16.38 3.56 6.30
C HIS A 86 16.87 2.74 5.09
N GLY A 87 17.23 3.41 3.98
CA GLY A 87 17.64 2.74 2.76
C GLY A 87 16.49 2.11 1.96
N VAL A 88 15.23 2.36 2.34
CA VAL A 88 14.03 1.91 1.65
C VAL A 88 13.44 3.08 0.87
N GLU A 89 13.11 2.86 -0.39
CA GLU A 89 12.36 3.82 -1.18
C GLU A 89 10.92 3.92 -0.67
N VAL A 90 10.46 5.15 -0.47
CA VAL A 90 9.08 5.48 -0.07
C VAL A 90 8.49 6.34 -1.17
N GLU A 91 7.57 5.78 -1.93
CA GLU A 91 6.83 6.51 -2.95
C GLU A 91 5.54 7.10 -2.36
N ILE A 92 5.36 8.40 -2.50
CA ILE A 92 4.15 9.13 -2.10
C ILE A 92 3.39 9.44 -3.38
N LEU A 93 2.26 8.76 -3.58
CA LEU A 93 1.50 8.73 -4.82
C LEU A 93 0.12 9.37 -4.62
N GLN A 94 -0.08 10.56 -5.18
CA GLN A 94 -1.36 11.28 -5.13
C GLN A 94 -2.11 11.12 -6.45
N GLY A 95 -3.41 10.84 -6.37
CA GLY A 95 -4.28 10.75 -7.56
C GLY A 95 -3.86 9.62 -8.50
N VAL A 96 -3.77 8.41 -7.96
CA VAL A 96 -3.26 7.22 -8.66
C VAL A 96 -4.30 6.69 -9.65
N GLU A 97 -3.84 6.41 -10.86
CA GLU A 97 -4.57 5.66 -11.88
C GLU A 97 -3.80 4.39 -12.22
N ALA A 98 -4.45 3.25 -12.13
CA ALA A 98 -3.87 2.00 -12.61
C ALA A 98 -3.96 1.93 -14.13
N VAL A 99 -2.85 1.52 -14.76
CA VAL A 99 -2.72 1.43 -16.22
C VAL A 99 -2.60 -0.03 -16.61
N GLY A 100 -3.49 -0.47 -17.49
CA GLY A 100 -3.49 -1.84 -18.02
C GLY A 100 -2.32 -2.09 -18.98
N PRO A 101 -2.09 -3.38 -19.36
CA PRO A 101 -1.02 -3.75 -20.28
C PRO A 101 -1.11 -3.08 -21.65
N ALA A 102 -2.29 -2.63 -22.05
CA ALA A 102 -2.52 -1.90 -23.30
C ALA A 102 -2.28 -0.38 -23.17
N GLY A 103 -1.91 0.12 -21.98
CA GLY A 103 -1.66 1.53 -21.71
C GLY A 103 -2.93 2.37 -21.44
N ASP A 104 -4.08 1.73 -21.34
CA ASP A 104 -5.36 2.35 -20.98
C ASP A 104 -5.53 2.45 -19.46
N VAL A 105 -6.27 3.45 -19.00
CA VAL A 105 -6.63 3.56 -17.58
C VAL A 105 -7.71 2.54 -17.26
N VAL A 106 -7.39 1.59 -16.37
CA VAL A 106 -8.26 0.47 -16.00
C VAL A 106 -8.84 0.59 -14.60
N ALA A 107 -8.26 1.43 -13.74
CA ALA A 107 -8.79 1.75 -12.43
C ALA A 107 -8.32 3.14 -11.98
N ALA A 108 -9.22 3.87 -11.32
CA ALA A 108 -8.90 5.15 -10.68
C ALA A 108 -8.41 4.95 -9.24
N THR A 109 -8.01 6.05 -8.60
CA THR A 109 -7.56 6.08 -7.19
C THR A 109 -8.48 5.29 -6.28
N PRO A 110 -7.94 4.35 -5.50
CA PRO A 110 -8.72 3.64 -4.48
C PRO A 110 -9.35 4.61 -3.48
N ASP A 111 -10.52 4.23 -2.95
CA ASP A 111 -11.15 5.00 -1.88
C ASP A 111 -10.33 4.87 -0.59
N LEU A 112 -9.64 5.95 -0.23
CA LEU A 112 -8.87 6.06 1.00
C LEU A 112 -9.73 6.24 2.26
N GLY A 113 -11.05 6.29 2.11
CA GLY A 113 -12.01 6.24 3.22
C GLY A 113 -12.26 4.84 3.75
N HIS A 114 -11.92 3.81 2.96
CA HIS A 114 -12.08 2.40 3.32
C HIS A 114 -10.72 1.73 3.36
N VAL A 115 -10.13 1.69 4.55
CA VAL A 115 -8.79 1.13 4.80
C VAL A 115 -8.84 0.17 5.99
N ASP A 116 -7.96 -0.83 6.00
CA ASP A 116 -7.72 -1.65 7.17
C ASP A 116 -6.68 -0.95 8.06
N LEU A 117 -6.89 -0.99 9.39
CA LEU A 117 -5.93 -0.45 10.34
C LEU A 117 -5.11 -1.59 10.93
N ILE A 118 -3.83 -1.66 10.59
CA ILE A 118 -2.91 -2.70 11.05
C ILE A 118 -1.93 -2.12 12.06
N ILE A 119 -1.73 -2.81 13.19
CA ILE A 119 -0.77 -2.39 14.21
C ILE A 119 0.64 -2.81 13.81
N VAL A 120 1.52 -1.83 13.64
CA VAL A 120 2.95 -2.04 13.40
C VAL A 120 3.73 -1.34 14.50
N SER A 121 4.40 -2.09 15.35
CA SER A 121 5.18 -1.56 16.48
C SER A 121 4.40 -0.57 17.37
N GLY A 122 3.13 -0.87 17.65
CA GLY A 122 2.26 -0.05 18.50
C GLY A 122 1.59 1.14 17.78
N ARG A 123 1.86 1.34 16.48
CA ARG A 123 1.27 2.39 15.67
C ARG A 123 0.22 1.81 14.71
N GLN A 124 -0.94 2.43 14.63
CA GLN A 124 -1.96 2.10 13.61
C GLN A 124 -1.53 2.64 12.26
N ILE A 125 -1.42 1.74 11.29
CA ILE A 125 -1.06 2.04 9.90
C ILE A 125 -2.28 1.76 9.02
N PRO A 126 -2.77 2.74 8.25
CA PRO A 126 -3.81 2.50 7.27
C PRO A 126 -3.24 1.74 6.07
N VAL A 127 -3.92 0.68 5.69
CA VAL A 127 -3.48 -0.26 4.65
C VAL A 127 -4.63 -0.51 3.68
N LEU A 128 -4.38 -0.55 2.39
CA LEU A 128 -5.40 -0.91 1.41
C LEU A 128 -5.91 -2.33 1.68
N PRO A 129 -7.24 -2.53 1.72
CA PRO A 129 -7.83 -3.85 1.93
C PRO A 129 -7.45 -4.84 0.82
N LEU A 130 -7.31 -6.11 1.16
CA LEU A 130 -6.99 -7.16 0.17
C LEU A 130 -7.93 -7.20 -1.04
N PRO A 131 -9.26 -7.04 -0.91
CA PRO A 131 -10.13 -6.98 -2.08
C PRO A 131 -9.82 -5.82 -3.02
N THR A 132 -9.50 -4.64 -2.48
CA THR A 132 -9.07 -3.48 -3.27
C THR A 132 -7.75 -3.75 -3.99
N MET A 133 -6.78 -4.34 -3.28
CA MET A 133 -5.50 -4.73 -3.87
C MET A 133 -5.67 -5.78 -4.97
N GLN A 134 -6.58 -6.73 -4.80
CA GLN A 134 -6.86 -7.74 -5.83
C GLN A 134 -7.35 -7.10 -7.12
N VAL A 135 -8.33 -6.18 -7.03
CA VAL A 135 -8.86 -5.46 -8.20
C VAL A 135 -7.75 -4.69 -8.93
N LEU A 136 -6.88 -3.99 -8.20
CA LEU A 136 -5.77 -3.24 -8.79
C LEU A 136 -4.76 -4.15 -9.48
N LEU A 137 -4.38 -5.26 -8.84
CA LEU A 137 -3.41 -6.21 -9.39
C LEU A 137 -3.95 -6.97 -10.59
N ASP A 138 -5.23 -7.34 -10.59
CA ASP A 138 -5.89 -7.94 -11.75
C ASP A 138 -5.93 -6.96 -12.94
N ALA A 139 -6.30 -5.71 -12.68
CA ALA A 139 -6.39 -4.66 -13.70
C ALA A 139 -5.02 -4.33 -14.33
N THR A 140 -3.95 -4.35 -13.54
CA THR A 140 -2.58 -4.08 -14.00
C THR A 140 -1.84 -5.33 -14.52
N GLY A 141 -2.49 -6.48 -14.54
CA GLY A 141 -1.93 -7.72 -15.09
C GLY A 141 -1.02 -8.52 -14.14
N HIS A 142 -0.94 -8.15 -12.87
CA HIS A 142 -0.16 -8.86 -11.83
C HIS A 142 -0.90 -10.11 -11.31
N ARG A 143 -1.23 -11.04 -12.20
CA ARG A 143 -2.12 -12.19 -11.96
C ARG A 143 -1.67 -13.11 -10.83
N GLU A 144 -0.38 -13.33 -10.67
CA GLU A 144 0.15 -14.20 -9.60
C GLU A 144 -0.15 -13.63 -8.21
N ARG A 145 0.06 -12.33 -8.01
CA ARG A 145 -0.25 -11.64 -6.76
C ARG A 145 -1.75 -11.57 -6.51
N ALA A 146 -2.55 -11.31 -7.54
CA ALA A 146 -4.01 -11.33 -7.45
C ALA A 146 -4.54 -12.72 -7.06
N ALA A 147 -4.01 -13.79 -7.64
CA ALA A 147 -4.36 -15.18 -7.28
C ALA A 147 -3.96 -15.53 -5.83
N MET A 148 -2.82 -15.01 -5.36
CA MET A 148 -2.41 -15.16 -3.96
C MET A 148 -3.42 -14.53 -3.00
N ILE A 149 -3.92 -13.34 -3.32
CA ILE A 149 -4.97 -12.66 -2.54
C ILE A 149 -6.27 -13.47 -2.59
N ALA A 150 -6.72 -13.91 -3.77
CA ALA A 150 -7.93 -14.70 -3.92
C ALA A 150 -7.90 -15.97 -3.05
N LYS A 151 -6.76 -16.66 -3.01
CA LYS A 151 -6.55 -17.82 -2.13
C LYS A 151 -6.65 -17.44 -0.65
N ALA A 152 -6.06 -16.34 -0.23
CA ALA A 152 -6.11 -15.87 1.16
C ALA A 152 -7.54 -15.47 1.59
N LEU A 153 -8.31 -14.84 0.71
CA LEU A 153 -9.70 -14.48 0.96
C LEU A 153 -10.61 -15.72 1.01
N GLY A 154 -10.43 -16.67 0.08
CA GLY A 154 -11.19 -17.93 0.05
C GLY A 154 -10.95 -18.82 1.27
N GLY A 155 -9.72 -18.84 1.80
CA GLY A 155 -9.38 -19.58 3.01
C GLY A 155 -9.96 -19.00 4.31
N ARG A 156 -10.43 -17.74 4.30
CA ARG A 156 -11.08 -17.09 5.46
C ARG A 156 -12.59 -17.33 5.53
N SER A 157 -13.19 -17.96 4.53
CA SER A 157 -14.65 -18.14 4.39
C SER A 157 -15.22 -19.39 5.04
N SER A 158 -14.54 -20.03 6.01
CA SER A 158 -15.12 -21.13 6.78
C SER A 158 -15.03 -20.88 8.29
N PRO A 159 -15.99 -20.18 8.90
CA PRO A 159 -16.35 -20.48 10.28
C PRO A 159 -17.13 -21.80 10.23
N ALA A 160 -16.56 -22.86 10.80
CA ALA A 160 -17.30 -24.09 11.09
C ALA A 160 -18.55 -23.69 11.90
N GLY A 161 -19.72 -23.81 11.28
CA GLY A 161 -20.98 -23.66 11.98
C GLY A 161 -21.03 -24.68 13.12
N PRO A 162 -21.55 -24.34 14.30
CA PRO A 162 -21.77 -25.28 15.38
C PRO A 162 -22.77 -26.32 14.89
N GLY A 163 -22.33 -27.57 14.77
CA GLY A 163 -23.23 -28.71 14.53
C GLY A 163 -24.28 -28.76 15.62
N ILE A 164 -25.51 -28.48 15.25
CA ILE A 164 -26.68 -28.78 16.09
C ILE A 164 -26.82 -30.29 15.99
N GLN A 165 -26.41 -30.99 17.04
CA GLN A 165 -26.85 -32.38 17.28
C GLN A 165 -28.26 -32.29 17.86
N ALA A 166 -29.19 -32.87 17.14
CA ALA A 166 -30.53 -33.21 17.64
C ALA A 166 -30.49 -34.54 18.39
#